data_1a5a973331ec4842c2ae10c82e5e3192
#
_entry.id   1a5a973331ec4842c2ae10c82e5e3192
#
_cell.length_a   1.000
_cell.length_b   1.000
_cell.length_c   1.000
_cell.angle_alpha   90.00
_cell.angle_beta   90.00
_cell.angle_gamma   90.00
#
_symmetry.space_group_name_H-M   'P 1'
#
loop_
_entity.id
_entity.type
_entity.pdbx_description
1 polymer ?
#
loop_
_entity_poly.entity_id
_entity_poly.type
_entity_poly.pdbx_seq_one_letter_code
_entity_poly.pdbx_strand_id
1 'polypeptide(L)'
;MTGVPNLIRILAVDDHPLLRKGIAALVNAEADMKLVAEASNGEEAVESFRLHRPDVTLMDLQLPGLNGIGAIDRILSEFPDARIIVLTTYTGDAQVLRALRAGARAYILKGHVHRELLETIHTVHAGGKRIPPDIATELAEHATDDELSSREIEVLRLVATGNSNKEIADQLSIGEATVKSHLSNILSKLGANDRAHAVTIGLTRGIIGL
;
A
#
# COMPACT_ATOMS: atom_id res chain seq x y z
N MET A 1 32.38 23.77 15.95
CA MET A 1 31.04 24.07 15.40
C MET A 1 30.20 22.77 15.54
N THR A 2 29.47 22.67 16.63
CA THR A 2 28.55 21.55 16.88
C THR A 2 27.35 21.73 16.00
N GLY A 3 27.34 21.03 14.83
CA GLY A 3 26.17 20.96 13.99
C GLY A 3 25.01 20.37 14.80
N VAL A 4 23.87 21.06 14.81
CA VAL A 4 22.61 20.52 15.33
C VAL A 4 22.38 19.18 14.59
N PRO A 5 22.24 18.05 15.27
CA PRO A 5 21.98 16.79 14.60
C PRO A 5 20.73 16.97 13.72
N ASN A 6 20.89 16.69 12.43
CA ASN A 6 19.77 16.78 11.49
C ASN A 6 18.82 15.63 11.82
N LEU A 7 17.81 15.92 12.65
CA LEU A 7 16.83 14.93 13.11
C LEU A 7 16.05 14.40 11.90
N ILE A 8 15.99 13.09 11.76
CA ILE A 8 15.11 12.42 10.78
C ILE A 8 13.66 12.68 11.17
N ARG A 9 12.95 13.40 10.33
CA ARG A 9 11.57 13.83 10.55
C ARG A 9 10.61 12.77 10.01
N ILE A 10 9.75 12.24 10.87
CA ILE A 10 8.91 11.08 10.56
C ILE A 10 7.43 11.46 10.66
N LEU A 11 6.66 11.06 9.64
CA LEU A 11 5.20 11.04 9.66
C LEU A 11 4.74 9.59 9.87
N ALA A 12 3.87 9.34 10.85
CA ALA A 12 3.25 8.03 11.07
C ALA A 12 1.77 8.05 10.67
N VAL A 13 1.40 7.15 9.76
CA VAL A 13 0.03 7.03 9.25
C VAL A 13 -0.48 5.61 9.51
N ASP A 14 -1.49 5.48 10.37
CA ASP A 14 -2.16 4.22 10.71
C ASP A 14 -3.51 4.55 11.36
N ASP A 15 -4.54 3.79 11.13
CA ASP A 15 -5.84 4.00 11.76
C ASP A 15 -5.92 3.42 13.20
N HIS A 16 -4.93 2.59 13.60
CA HIS A 16 -4.84 1.98 14.93
C HIS A 16 -4.09 2.89 15.93
N PRO A 17 -4.78 3.54 16.89
CA PRO A 17 -4.14 4.49 17.80
C PRO A 17 -3.03 3.88 18.68
N LEU A 18 -3.17 2.59 19.03
CA LEU A 18 -2.17 1.90 19.86
C LEU A 18 -0.85 1.69 19.11
N LEU A 19 -0.93 1.34 17.82
CA LEU A 19 0.26 1.18 17.00
C LEU A 19 0.97 2.52 16.77
N ARG A 20 0.20 3.60 16.46
CA ARG A 20 0.79 4.95 16.35
C ARG A 20 1.51 5.36 17.61
N LYS A 21 0.91 5.15 18.80
CA LYS A 21 1.58 5.42 20.09
C LYS A 21 2.86 4.58 20.28
N GLY A 22 2.84 3.32 19.86
CA GLY A 22 4.01 2.45 19.88
C GLY A 22 5.13 2.97 18.97
N ILE A 23 4.79 3.35 17.72
CA ILE A 23 5.73 3.97 16.79
C ILE A 23 6.28 5.28 17.35
N ALA A 24 5.44 6.15 17.91
CA ALA A 24 5.85 7.41 18.53
C ALA A 24 6.85 7.18 19.67
N ALA A 25 6.60 6.18 20.52
CA ALA A 25 7.51 5.84 21.62
C ALA A 25 8.88 5.35 21.11
N LEU A 26 8.91 4.47 20.10
CA LEU A 26 10.14 3.97 19.50
C LEU A 26 10.95 5.09 18.84
N VAL A 27 10.31 5.88 18.00
CA VAL A 27 10.95 6.98 17.24
C VAL A 27 11.49 8.06 18.18
N ASN A 28 10.70 8.49 19.16
CA ASN A 28 11.11 9.57 20.07
C ASN A 28 12.10 9.11 21.14
N ALA A 29 12.38 7.82 21.28
CA ALA A 29 13.45 7.31 22.12
C ALA A 29 14.84 7.47 21.45
N GLU A 30 14.90 7.66 20.13
CA GLU A 30 16.13 7.85 19.38
C GLU A 30 16.53 9.34 19.34
N ALA A 31 17.82 9.60 19.57
CA ALA A 31 18.34 10.96 19.64
C ALA A 31 18.40 11.68 18.28
N ASP A 32 18.37 10.92 17.20
CA ASP A 32 18.47 11.40 15.80
C ASP A 32 17.16 11.33 15.02
N MET A 33 16.04 11.00 15.69
CA MET A 33 14.72 10.90 15.07
C MET A 33 13.69 11.77 15.78
N LYS A 34 12.64 12.17 15.06
CA LYS A 34 11.51 12.90 15.62
C LYS A 34 10.23 12.58 14.87
N LEU A 35 9.21 12.19 15.58
CA LEU A 35 7.85 12.14 15.02
C LEU A 35 7.33 13.59 14.89
N VAL A 36 7.10 14.03 13.65
CA VAL A 36 6.68 15.43 13.37
C VAL A 36 5.18 15.54 13.13
N ALA A 37 4.52 14.43 12.75
CA ALA A 37 3.08 14.37 12.56
C ALA A 37 2.57 12.93 12.66
N GLU A 38 1.26 12.82 12.94
CA GLU A 38 0.49 11.59 12.89
C GLU A 38 -0.74 11.81 12.01
N ALA A 39 -1.21 10.75 11.34
CA ALA A 39 -2.45 10.75 10.58
C ALA A 39 -3.19 9.42 10.78
N SER A 40 -4.52 9.43 10.64
CA SER A 40 -5.39 8.27 10.85
C SER A 40 -6.09 7.80 9.57
N ASN A 41 -5.92 8.51 8.46
CA ASN A 41 -6.48 8.20 7.15
C ASN A 41 -5.60 8.79 6.04
N GLY A 42 -5.89 8.44 4.79
CA GLY A 42 -5.07 8.85 3.65
C GLY A 42 -5.15 10.33 3.32
N GLU A 43 -6.29 10.97 3.52
CA GLU A 43 -6.47 12.42 3.31
C GLU A 43 -5.60 13.20 4.29
N GLU A 44 -5.68 12.88 5.59
CA GLU A 44 -4.83 13.48 6.63
C GLU A 44 -3.34 13.24 6.35
N ALA A 45 -3.00 12.06 5.82
CA ALA A 45 -1.61 11.73 5.46
C ALA A 45 -1.06 12.69 4.39
N VAL A 46 -1.82 12.93 3.32
CA VAL A 46 -1.43 13.85 2.24
C VAL A 46 -1.28 15.28 2.76
N GLU A 47 -2.24 15.75 3.55
CA GLU A 47 -2.21 17.10 4.15
C GLU A 47 -1.03 17.25 5.13
N SER A 48 -0.81 16.25 6.01
CA SER A 48 0.30 16.25 6.95
C SER A 48 1.65 16.23 6.23
N PHE A 49 1.77 15.47 5.12
CA PHE A 49 2.98 15.47 4.30
C PHE A 49 3.27 16.86 3.71
N ARG A 50 2.25 17.51 3.14
CA ARG A 50 2.38 18.88 2.57
C ARG A 50 2.85 19.89 3.62
N LEU A 51 2.28 19.83 4.82
CA LEU A 51 2.54 20.77 5.90
C LEU A 51 3.90 20.53 6.56
N HIS A 52 4.21 19.28 6.87
CA HIS A 52 5.38 18.95 7.69
C HIS A 52 6.61 18.54 6.89
N ARG A 53 6.47 18.15 5.61
CA ARG A 53 7.58 17.71 4.75
C ARG A 53 8.50 16.71 5.49
N PRO A 54 8.00 15.56 5.89
CA PRO A 54 8.79 14.56 6.61
C PRO A 54 9.89 13.98 5.70
N ASP A 55 11.00 13.55 6.32
CA ASP A 55 12.07 12.84 5.63
C ASP A 55 11.67 11.41 5.29
N VAL A 56 10.88 10.80 6.17
CA VAL A 56 10.34 9.44 6.00
C VAL A 56 8.88 9.40 6.44
N THR A 57 8.04 8.74 5.66
CA THR A 57 6.64 8.47 5.98
C THR A 57 6.43 6.98 6.21
N LEU A 58 5.85 6.63 7.34
CA LEU A 58 5.35 5.28 7.65
C LEU A 58 3.88 5.24 7.25
N MET A 59 3.50 4.39 6.29
CA MET A 59 2.18 4.38 5.69
C MET A 59 1.50 3.03 5.83
N ASP A 60 0.41 2.97 6.57
CA ASP A 60 -0.49 1.81 6.51
C ASP A 60 -1.21 1.75 5.15
N LEU A 61 -1.38 0.56 4.61
CA LEU A 61 -2.14 0.35 3.38
C LEU A 61 -3.65 0.32 3.62
N GLN A 62 -4.07 -0.16 4.79
CA GLN A 62 -5.48 -0.31 5.15
C GLN A 62 -5.96 0.89 5.96
N LEU A 63 -6.33 1.96 5.27
CA LEU A 63 -6.84 3.18 5.86
C LEU A 63 -8.30 3.41 5.45
N PRO A 64 -9.12 4.03 6.33
CA PRO A 64 -10.47 4.46 5.96
C PRO A 64 -10.42 5.61 4.95
N GLY A 65 -11.46 5.71 4.10
CA GLY A 65 -11.55 6.73 3.05
C GLY A 65 -10.51 6.52 1.95
N LEU A 66 -9.58 7.44 1.80
CA LEU A 66 -8.44 7.28 0.91
C LEU A 66 -7.48 6.23 1.50
N ASN A 67 -7.35 5.09 0.84
CA ASN A 67 -6.45 4.03 1.28
C ASN A 67 -4.97 4.43 1.12
N GLY A 68 -4.08 3.65 1.76
CA GLY A 68 -2.65 3.97 1.79
C GLY A 68 -2.01 4.04 0.41
N ILE A 69 -2.40 3.18 -0.54
CA ILE A 69 -1.88 3.22 -1.93
C ILE A 69 -2.26 4.53 -2.61
N GLY A 70 -3.54 4.92 -2.52
CA GLY A 70 -3.99 6.19 -3.07
C GLY A 70 -3.31 7.42 -2.42
N ALA A 71 -2.98 7.33 -1.12
CA ALA A 71 -2.19 8.36 -0.44
C ALA A 71 -0.74 8.40 -0.95
N ILE A 72 -0.10 7.23 -1.15
CA ILE A 72 1.24 7.10 -1.73
C ILE A 72 1.27 7.74 -3.13
N ASP A 73 0.33 7.38 -3.99
CA ASP A 73 0.25 7.92 -5.37
C ASP A 73 0.13 9.45 -5.36
N ARG A 74 -0.75 10.01 -4.51
CA ARG A 74 -0.91 11.48 -4.39
C ARG A 74 0.35 12.16 -3.86
N ILE A 75 0.97 11.59 -2.83
CA ILE A 75 2.22 12.16 -2.26
C ILE A 75 3.32 12.12 -3.30
N LEU A 76 3.54 10.99 -3.98
CA LEU A 76 4.62 10.86 -4.95
C LEU A 76 4.39 11.65 -6.24
N SER A 77 3.13 11.89 -6.64
CA SER A 77 2.82 12.77 -7.77
C SER A 77 3.18 14.23 -7.51
N GLU A 78 3.08 14.68 -6.25
CA GLU A 78 3.43 16.04 -5.85
C GLU A 78 4.89 16.15 -5.37
N PHE A 79 5.42 15.08 -4.79
CA PHE A 79 6.76 15.00 -4.18
C PHE A 79 7.47 13.70 -4.61
N PRO A 80 8.03 13.66 -5.83
CA PRO A 80 8.63 12.45 -6.40
C PRO A 80 9.77 11.84 -5.57
N ASP A 81 10.44 12.66 -4.75
CA ASP A 81 11.54 12.23 -3.87
C ASP A 81 11.07 11.75 -2.48
N ALA A 82 9.76 11.74 -2.21
CA ALA A 82 9.23 11.29 -0.94
C ALA A 82 9.67 9.86 -0.62
N ARG A 83 10.07 9.63 0.63
CA ARG A 83 10.53 8.33 1.10
C ARG A 83 9.43 7.70 1.95
N ILE A 84 8.85 6.63 1.43
CA ILE A 84 7.70 5.97 2.06
C ILE A 84 8.06 4.53 2.41
N ILE A 85 7.79 4.16 3.66
CA ILE A 85 7.86 2.80 4.21
C ILE A 85 6.44 2.34 4.44
N VAL A 86 6.07 1.21 3.85
CA VAL A 86 4.75 0.62 4.02
C VAL A 86 4.68 -0.18 5.32
N LEU A 87 3.59 -0.04 6.05
CA LEU A 87 3.21 -0.89 7.17
C LEU A 87 2.07 -1.82 6.71
N THR A 88 2.17 -3.11 6.98
CA THR A 88 1.15 -4.10 6.57
C THR A 88 1.02 -5.23 7.58
N THR A 89 -0.15 -5.86 7.63
CA THR A 89 -0.39 -7.06 8.45
C THR A 89 -0.09 -8.35 7.70
N TYR A 90 0.03 -8.31 6.37
CA TYR A 90 0.15 -9.49 5.51
C TYR A 90 1.49 -9.54 4.79
N THR A 91 2.02 -10.77 4.62
CA THR A 91 3.19 -11.08 3.78
C THR A 91 2.73 -11.46 2.37
N GLY A 92 3.45 -11.01 1.33
CA GLY A 92 3.21 -11.44 -0.06
C GLY A 92 1.92 -10.89 -0.69
N ASP A 93 1.43 -9.75 -0.21
CA ASP A 93 0.18 -9.17 -0.64
C ASP A 93 0.35 -8.36 -1.94
N ALA A 94 -0.56 -8.54 -2.90
CA ALA A 94 -0.64 -7.70 -4.10
C ALA A 94 -0.64 -6.19 -3.77
N GLN A 95 -1.14 -5.79 -2.60
CA GLN A 95 -1.09 -4.40 -2.14
C GLN A 95 0.33 -3.92 -1.85
N VAL A 96 1.18 -4.79 -1.26
CA VAL A 96 2.61 -4.47 -1.04
C VAL A 96 3.31 -4.28 -2.37
N LEU A 97 3.09 -5.20 -3.32
CA LEU A 97 3.65 -5.09 -4.67
C LEU A 97 3.20 -3.80 -5.37
N ARG A 98 1.92 -3.46 -5.28
CA ARG A 98 1.38 -2.21 -5.84
C ARG A 98 1.99 -0.97 -5.18
N ALA A 99 2.14 -0.97 -3.86
CA ALA A 99 2.75 0.15 -3.13
C ALA A 99 4.24 0.32 -3.49
N LEU A 100 4.99 -0.78 -3.65
CA LEU A 100 6.38 -0.75 -4.10
C LEU A 100 6.52 -0.27 -5.55
N ARG A 101 5.60 -0.66 -6.44
CA ARG A 101 5.53 -0.15 -7.83
C ARG A 101 5.17 1.34 -7.87
N ALA A 102 4.27 1.78 -6.98
CA ALA A 102 3.94 3.20 -6.81
C ALA A 102 5.14 4.03 -6.32
N GLY A 103 6.21 3.39 -5.81
CA GLY A 103 7.45 4.05 -5.42
C GLY A 103 7.79 3.96 -3.94
N ALA A 104 7.07 3.18 -3.14
CA ALA A 104 7.48 2.88 -1.78
C ALA A 104 8.87 2.24 -1.74
N ARG A 105 9.69 2.58 -0.75
CA ARG A 105 11.10 2.16 -0.69
C ARG A 105 11.35 0.96 0.21
N ALA A 106 10.43 0.67 1.09
CA ALA A 106 10.49 -0.48 2.01
C ALA A 106 9.10 -0.86 2.45
N TYR A 107 8.97 -2.07 3.02
CA TYR A 107 7.81 -2.42 3.81
C TYR A 107 8.22 -3.12 5.11
N ILE A 108 7.35 -3.05 6.11
CA ILE A 108 7.51 -3.70 7.41
C ILE A 108 6.20 -4.35 7.78
N LEU A 109 6.25 -5.61 8.24
CA LEU A 109 5.10 -6.25 8.86
C LEU A 109 4.78 -5.58 10.20
N LYS A 110 3.52 -5.24 10.45
CA LYS A 110 3.08 -4.60 11.71
C LYS A 110 3.52 -5.39 12.94
N GLY A 111 3.57 -6.73 12.86
CA GLY A 111 4.10 -7.59 13.92
C GLY A 111 5.61 -7.48 14.16
N HIS A 112 6.36 -6.91 13.21
CA HIS A 112 7.82 -6.77 13.29
C HIS A 112 8.29 -5.32 13.52
N VAL A 113 7.36 -4.37 13.64
CA VAL A 113 7.68 -2.93 13.82
C VAL A 113 8.72 -2.71 14.94
N HIS A 114 8.55 -3.36 16.09
CA HIS A 114 9.46 -3.19 17.23
C HIS A 114 10.91 -3.64 16.96
N ARG A 115 11.16 -4.47 15.94
CA ARG A 115 12.51 -4.98 15.61
C ARG A 115 13.13 -4.31 14.39
N GLU A 116 12.30 -3.92 13.43
CA GLU A 116 12.78 -3.54 12.10
C GLU A 116 12.65 -2.06 11.80
N LEU A 117 11.82 -1.33 12.57
CA LEU A 117 11.43 0.04 12.26
C LEU A 117 12.62 0.98 12.15
N LEU A 118 13.44 1.05 13.19
CA LEU A 118 14.52 2.04 13.30
C LEU A 118 15.57 1.83 12.21
N GLU A 119 16.00 0.60 11.99
CA GLU A 119 16.98 0.25 10.95
C GLU A 119 16.43 0.54 9.54
N THR A 120 15.14 0.26 9.32
CA THR A 120 14.49 0.54 8.04
C THR A 120 14.38 2.04 7.79
N ILE A 121 14.06 2.84 8.81
CA ILE A 121 14.03 4.30 8.70
C ILE A 121 15.40 4.82 8.30
N HIS A 122 16.49 4.40 8.96
CA HIS A 122 17.85 4.82 8.60
C HIS A 122 18.21 4.43 7.17
N THR A 123 17.91 3.19 6.77
CA THR A 123 18.19 2.70 5.41
C THR A 123 17.49 3.56 4.36
N VAL A 124 16.19 3.82 4.56
CA VAL A 124 15.38 4.58 3.62
C VAL A 124 15.75 6.07 3.64
N HIS A 125 16.06 6.62 4.80
CA HIS A 125 16.54 8.00 4.92
C HIS A 125 17.89 8.19 4.20
N ALA A 126 18.79 7.21 4.25
CA ALA A 126 20.05 7.22 3.49
C ALA A 126 19.86 7.01 1.97
N GLY A 127 18.61 6.86 1.48
CA GLY A 127 18.29 6.67 0.06
C GLY A 127 18.24 5.21 -0.38
N GLY A 128 18.46 4.25 0.53
CA GLY A 128 18.36 2.82 0.26
C GLY A 128 16.92 2.34 0.10
N LYS A 129 16.79 1.06 -0.29
CA LYS A 129 15.54 0.30 -0.29
C LYS A 129 15.71 -0.92 0.61
N ARG A 130 14.63 -1.31 1.30
CA ARG A 130 14.62 -2.54 2.09
C ARG A 130 13.41 -3.37 1.68
N ILE A 131 13.64 -4.23 0.70
CA ILE A 131 12.66 -5.15 0.12
C ILE A 131 13.22 -6.56 0.35
N PRO A 132 12.53 -7.45 1.10
CA PRO A 132 12.96 -8.82 1.27
C PRO A 132 13.13 -9.55 -0.07
N PRO A 133 14.06 -10.52 -0.16
CA PRO A 133 14.39 -11.19 -1.42
C PRO A 133 13.22 -11.92 -2.08
N ASP A 134 12.34 -12.52 -1.27
CA ASP A 134 11.12 -13.19 -1.73
C ASP A 134 10.17 -12.22 -2.46
N ILE A 135 9.92 -11.07 -1.87
CA ILE A 135 9.11 -10.01 -2.48
C ILE A 135 9.83 -9.37 -3.69
N ALA A 136 11.15 -9.22 -3.62
CA ALA A 136 11.92 -8.72 -4.75
C ALA A 136 11.85 -9.67 -5.95
N THR A 137 11.87 -10.99 -5.70
CA THR A 137 11.68 -12.02 -6.71
C THR A 137 10.27 -11.94 -7.30
N GLU A 138 9.25 -11.88 -6.47
CA GLU A 138 7.85 -11.75 -6.89
C GLU A 138 7.62 -10.45 -7.70
N LEU A 139 8.24 -9.33 -7.27
CA LEU A 139 8.24 -8.08 -8.05
C LEU A 139 8.86 -8.25 -9.44
N ALA A 140 9.96 -9.00 -9.54
CA ALA A 140 10.64 -9.25 -10.82
C ALA A 140 9.85 -10.22 -11.71
N GLU A 141 9.27 -11.26 -11.14
CA GLU A 141 8.44 -12.25 -11.86
C GLU A 141 7.15 -11.61 -12.39
N HIS A 142 6.53 -10.74 -11.59
CA HIS A 142 5.29 -10.03 -11.96
C HIS A 142 5.52 -8.65 -12.61
N ALA A 143 6.75 -8.28 -12.90
CA ALA A 143 7.04 -7.03 -13.63
C ALA A 143 6.45 -7.02 -15.06
N THR A 144 6.12 -8.21 -15.58
CA THR A 144 5.50 -8.42 -16.89
C THR A 144 4.04 -8.87 -16.83
N ASP A 145 3.50 -9.17 -15.63
CA ASP A 145 2.10 -9.58 -15.52
C ASP A 145 1.18 -8.36 -15.57
N ASP A 146 0.23 -8.43 -16.47
CA ASP A 146 -0.83 -7.44 -16.64
C ASP A 146 -1.66 -7.32 -15.34
N GLU A 147 -1.44 -6.26 -14.58
CA GLU A 147 -2.30 -5.95 -13.43
C GLU A 147 -3.76 -5.84 -13.85
N LEU A 148 -4.66 -6.20 -12.94
CA LEU A 148 -6.07 -5.93 -13.18
C LEU A 148 -6.28 -4.41 -13.31
N SER A 149 -6.87 -3.99 -14.41
CA SER A 149 -7.28 -2.60 -14.58
C SER A 149 -8.33 -2.20 -13.53
N SER A 150 -8.50 -0.91 -13.29
CA SER A 150 -9.55 -0.42 -12.37
C SER A 150 -10.93 -0.99 -12.71
N ARG A 151 -11.23 -1.17 -13.99
CA ARG A 151 -12.49 -1.75 -14.45
C ARG A 151 -12.60 -3.24 -14.15
N GLU A 152 -11.52 -4.00 -14.30
CA GLU A 152 -11.47 -5.42 -13.94
C GLU A 152 -11.59 -5.63 -12.43
N ILE A 153 -10.98 -4.76 -11.61
CA ILE A 153 -11.16 -4.78 -10.15
C ILE A 153 -12.62 -4.52 -9.77
N GLU A 154 -13.28 -3.57 -10.43
CA GLU A 154 -14.69 -3.25 -10.18
C GLU A 154 -15.60 -4.43 -10.56
N VAL A 155 -15.36 -5.07 -11.71
CA VAL A 155 -16.05 -6.29 -12.11
C VAL A 155 -15.82 -7.40 -11.07
N LEU A 156 -14.59 -7.63 -10.65
CA LEU A 156 -14.25 -8.68 -9.67
C LEU A 156 -14.93 -8.46 -8.30
N ARG A 157 -15.05 -7.20 -7.85
CA ARG A 157 -15.82 -6.85 -6.63
C ARG A 157 -17.30 -7.24 -6.75
N LEU A 158 -17.91 -6.93 -7.88
CA LEU A 158 -19.31 -7.28 -8.13
C LEU A 158 -19.50 -8.80 -8.24
N VAL A 159 -18.53 -9.51 -8.78
CA VAL A 159 -18.50 -10.98 -8.76
C VAL A 159 -18.44 -11.51 -7.34
N ALA A 160 -17.61 -10.92 -6.49
CA ALA A 160 -17.43 -11.33 -5.09
C ALA A 160 -18.71 -11.15 -4.25
N THR A 161 -19.53 -10.17 -4.59
CA THR A 161 -20.87 -9.95 -3.99
C THR A 161 -21.99 -10.80 -4.61
N GLY A 162 -21.66 -11.76 -5.50
CA GLY A 162 -22.58 -12.76 -6.02
C GLY A 162 -23.40 -12.32 -7.25
N ASN A 163 -23.13 -11.15 -7.84
CA ASN A 163 -23.85 -10.67 -9.00
C ASN A 163 -23.61 -11.54 -10.24
N SER A 164 -24.68 -11.78 -11.03
CA SER A 164 -24.61 -12.38 -12.36
C SER A 164 -24.00 -11.40 -13.38
N ASN A 165 -23.56 -11.90 -14.54
CA ASN A 165 -23.01 -11.03 -15.60
C ASN A 165 -24.02 -9.98 -16.07
N LYS A 166 -25.31 -10.30 -16.07
CA LYS A 166 -26.37 -9.36 -16.42
C LYS A 166 -26.49 -8.23 -15.39
N GLU A 167 -26.52 -8.57 -14.09
CA GLU A 167 -26.58 -7.58 -13.02
C GLU A 167 -25.34 -6.68 -13.00
N ILE A 168 -24.13 -7.26 -13.26
CA ILE A 168 -22.89 -6.49 -13.40
C ILE A 168 -22.99 -5.54 -14.61
N ALA A 169 -23.50 -6.02 -15.74
CA ALA A 169 -23.69 -5.21 -16.94
C ALA A 169 -24.60 -4.01 -16.67
N ASP A 170 -25.72 -4.25 -16.00
CA ASP A 170 -26.70 -3.20 -15.62
C ASP A 170 -26.08 -2.19 -14.67
N GLN A 171 -25.39 -2.63 -13.60
CA GLN A 171 -24.76 -1.75 -12.59
C GLN A 171 -23.64 -0.91 -13.20
N LEU A 172 -22.87 -1.47 -14.12
CA LEU A 172 -21.73 -0.80 -14.72
C LEU A 172 -22.08 -0.07 -16.04
N SER A 173 -23.36 -0.13 -16.46
CA SER A 173 -23.86 0.46 -17.72
C SER A 173 -23.04 0.02 -18.95
N ILE A 174 -22.73 -1.28 -19.05
CA ILE A 174 -22.00 -1.92 -20.17
C ILE A 174 -22.76 -3.14 -20.70
N GLY A 175 -22.33 -3.66 -21.84
CA GLY A 175 -22.91 -4.89 -22.39
C GLY A 175 -22.48 -6.14 -21.60
N GLU A 176 -23.36 -7.16 -21.51
CA GLU A 176 -23.02 -8.46 -20.89
C GLU A 176 -21.82 -9.14 -21.57
N ALA A 177 -21.67 -8.96 -22.90
CA ALA A 177 -20.51 -9.45 -23.63
C ALA A 177 -19.20 -8.79 -23.15
N THR A 178 -19.26 -7.51 -22.80
CA THR A 178 -18.12 -6.76 -22.24
C THR A 178 -17.75 -7.29 -20.85
N VAL A 179 -18.75 -7.60 -20.02
CA VAL A 179 -18.51 -8.24 -18.70
C VAL A 179 -17.82 -9.59 -18.87
N LYS A 180 -18.26 -10.42 -19.83
CA LYS A 180 -17.61 -11.71 -20.14
C LYS A 180 -16.16 -11.53 -20.59
N SER A 181 -15.88 -10.51 -21.40
CA SER A 181 -14.52 -10.18 -21.81
C SER A 181 -13.64 -9.76 -20.61
N HIS A 182 -14.14 -8.89 -19.73
CA HIS A 182 -13.41 -8.53 -18.51
C HIS A 182 -13.15 -9.74 -17.62
N LEU A 183 -14.13 -10.64 -17.42
CA LEU A 183 -13.95 -11.87 -16.66
C LEU A 183 -12.88 -12.78 -17.26
N SER A 184 -12.88 -12.95 -18.59
CA SER A 184 -11.85 -13.74 -19.27
C SER A 184 -10.45 -13.17 -19.03
N ASN A 185 -10.29 -11.84 -19.12
CA ASN A 185 -9.03 -11.17 -18.85
C ASN A 185 -8.63 -11.32 -17.37
N ILE A 186 -9.57 -11.16 -16.44
CA ILE A 186 -9.33 -11.36 -15.00
C ILE A 186 -8.84 -12.78 -14.73
N LEU A 187 -9.50 -13.80 -15.29
CA LEU A 187 -9.09 -15.19 -15.13
C LEU A 187 -7.67 -15.43 -15.64
N SER A 188 -7.36 -14.90 -16.83
CA SER A 188 -6.03 -15.00 -17.44
C SER A 188 -4.97 -14.32 -16.58
N LYS A 189 -5.20 -13.05 -16.17
CA LYS A 189 -4.25 -12.25 -15.38
C LYS A 189 -4.01 -12.81 -13.98
N LEU A 190 -5.04 -13.41 -13.35
CA LEU A 190 -4.93 -14.00 -12.03
C LEU A 190 -4.46 -15.47 -12.06
N GLY A 191 -4.38 -16.10 -13.23
CA GLY A 191 -4.14 -17.53 -13.35
C GLY A 191 -5.27 -18.36 -12.72
N ALA A 192 -6.51 -17.83 -12.71
CA ALA A 192 -7.65 -18.47 -12.08
C ALA A 192 -8.36 -19.41 -13.04
N ASN A 193 -8.81 -20.59 -12.53
CA ASN A 193 -9.50 -21.59 -13.32
C ASN A 193 -10.98 -21.25 -13.56
N ASP A 194 -11.59 -20.51 -12.63
CA ASP A 194 -13.00 -20.10 -12.66
C ASP A 194 -13.23 -18.81 -11.85
N ARG A 195 -14.48 -18.31 -11.89
CA ARG A 195 -14.84 -17.05 -11.23
C ARG A 195 -14.71 -17.09 -9.69
N ALA A 196 -14.98 -18.27 -9.07
CA ALA A 196 -14.88 -18.43 -7.63
C ALA A 196 -13.41 -18.44 -7.21
N HIS A 197 -12.55 -19.10 -7.99
CA HIS A 197 -11.10 -19.09 -7.79
C HIS A 197 -10.52 -17.67 -7.97
N ALA A 198 -10.99 -16.90 -8.97
CA ALA A 198 -10.59 -15.50 -9.14
C ALA A 198 -10.95 -14.62 -7.93
N VAL A 199 -12.16 -14.80 -7.36
CA VAL A 199 -12.57 -14.10 -6.13
C VAL A 199 -11.69 -14.49 -4.96
N THR A 200 -11.42 -15.79 -4.78
CA THR A 200 -10.54 -16.28 -3.70
C THR A 200 -9.16 -15.66 -3.81
N ILE A 201 -8.55 -15.66 -5.00
CA ILE A 201 -7.25 -15.01 -5.26
C ILE A 201 -7.34 -13.51 -4.97
N GLY A 202 -8.40 -12.85 -5.48
CA GLY A 202 -8.60 -11.41 -5.29
C GLY A 202 -8.70 -10.99 -3.82
N LEU A 203 -9.40 -11.78 -2.99
CA LEU A 203 -9.50 -11.57 -1.54
C LEU A 203 -8.18 -11.88 -0.84
N THR A 204 -7.56 -13.03 -1.14
CA THR A 204 -6.30 -13.47 -0.51
C THR A 204 -5.16 -12.51 -0.82
N ARG A 205 -5.09 -11.98 -2.06
CA ARG A 205 -4.08 -11.00 -2.49
C ARG A 205 -4.45 -9.56 -2.16
N GLY A 206 -5.58 -9.31 -1.49
CA GLY A 206 -6.04 -7.96 -1.13
C GLY A 206 -6.36 -7.05 -2.33
N ILE A 207 -6.60 -7.62 -3.51
CA ILE A 207 -7.01 -6.87 -4.72
C ILE A 207 -8.42 -6.31 -4.54
N ILE A 208 -9.28 -7.08 -3.87
CA ILE A 208 -10.63 -6.69 -3.48
C ILE A 208 -10.84 -6.95 -1.98
N GLY A 209 -11.71 -6.13 -1.33
CA GLY A 209 -12.25 -6.38 0.01
C GLY A 209 -13.77 -6.62 -0.07
N LEU A 210 -14.32 -7.34 0.93
CA LEU A 210 -15.77 -7.49 1.15
C LEU A 210 -16.27 -6.42 2.10
#